data_0dc1068bbd1ad695dcb1bf2449d0d1b3
#
_entry.id   0dc1068bbd1ad695dcb1bf2449d0d1b3
#
_cell.length_a   1.000
_cell.length_b   1.000
_cell.length_c   1.000
_cell.angle_alpha   90.00
_cell.angle_beta   90.00
_cell.angle_gamma   90.00
#
_symmetry.space_group_name_H-M   'P 1'
#
loop_
_entity.id
_entity.type
_entity.pdbx_description
1 polymer ?
#
loop_
_entity_poly.entity_id
_entity_poly.type
_entity_poly.pdbx_seq_one_letter_code
_entity_poly.pdbx_strand_id
1 'polypeptide(L)' 'MPKVALDTVVVRNAWCPPNQARLDLYDTAITGFMLEIRQSGLKTYYS' A
#
# COMPACT_ATOMS: atom_id res chain seq x y z
N MET A 1 -11.04 2.00 5.58
CA MET A 1 -9.72 1.60 5.07
C MET A 1 -9.36 2.45 3.86
N PRO A 2 -8.11 2.88 3.74
CA PRO A 2 -7.75 3.73 2.61
C PRO A 2 -7.82 2.97 1.28
N LYS A 3 -8.41 3.61 0.29
CA LYS A 3 -8.47 3.09 -1.07
C LYS A 3 -7.84 4.10 -2.02
N VAL A 4 -6.92 3.66 -2.84
CA VAL A 4 -6.26 4.50 -3.83
C VAL A 4 -6.05 3.71 -5.11
N ALA A 5 -5.83 4.41 -6.22
CA ALA A 5 -5.42 3.72 -7.45
C ALA A 5 -3.96 3.30 -7.29
N LEU A 6 -3.69 2.00 -7.26
CA LEU A 6 -2.33 1.47 -7.07
C LEU A 6 -1.58 1.50 -8.40
N ASP A 7 -1.21 2.71 -8.83
CA ASP A 7 -0.39 2.89 -10.02
C ASP A 7 1.09 3.06 -9.64
N THR A 8 1.94 3.17 -10.65
CA THR A 8 3.39 3.24 -10.45
C THR A 8 3.81 4.41 -9.56
N VAL A 9 3.17 5.57 -9.72
CA VAL A 9 3.52 6.76 -8.95
C VAL A 9 3.13 6.59 -7.49
N VAL A 10 1.90 6.10 -7.24
CA VAL A 10 1.41 5.88 -5.88
C VAL A 10 2.28 4.86 -5.16
N VAL A 11 2.59 3.74 -5.82
CA VAL A 11 3.41 2.68 -5.21
C VAL A 11 4.82 3.19 -4.91
N ARG A 12 5.41 3.94 -5.83
CA ARG A 12 6.76 4.47 -5.65
C ARG A 12 6.85 5.40 -4.45
N ASN A 13 5.84 6.25 -4.25
CA ASN A 13 5.86 7.26 -3.20
C ASN A 13 5.23 6.79 -1.88
N ALA A 14 4.65 5.61 -1.85
CA ALA A 14 4.03 5.10 -0.64
C ALA A 14 5.08 4.78 0.42
N TRP A 15 4.77 5.12 1.67
CA TRP A 15 5.65 4.85 2.80
C TRP A 15 4.83 4.60 4.04
N CYS A 16 5.37 3.81 4.97
CA CYS A 16 4.72 3.50 6.23
C CYS A 16 5.13 4.53 7.28
N PRO A 17 4.17 5.23 7.91
CA PRO A 17 4.51 6.16 8.98
C PRO A 17 5.20 5.45 10.15
N PRO A 18 6.10 6.14 10.88
CA PRO A 18 6.85 5.51 11.97
C PRO A 18 5.99 5.11 13.16
N ASN A 19 4.78 5.65 13.27
CA ASN A 19 3.86 5.30 14.37
C ASN A 19 3.00 4.07 14.06
N GLN A 20 3.22 3.41 12.91
CA GLN A 20 2.46 2.23 12.49
C GLN A 20 3.42 1.09 12.18
N ALA A 21 2.97 -0.15 12.46
CA ALA A 21 3.76 -1.33 12.09
C ALA A 21 3.76 -1.53 10.58
N ARG A 22 2.64 -1.21 9.93
CA ARG A 22 2.48 -1.35 8.48
C ARG A 22 1.39 -0.42 7.99
N LEU A 23 1.40 -0.16 6.68
CA LEU A 23 0.34 0.56 5.99
C LEU A 23 -0.23 -0.34 4.90
N ASP A 24 -1.55 -0.53 4.88
CA ASP A 24 -2.23 -1.33 3.87
C ASP A 24 -3.04 -0.40 2.97
N LEU A 25 -2.76 -0.43 1.67
CA LEU A 25 -3.49 0.35 0.67
C LEU A 25 -4.30 -0.60 -0.22
N TYR A 26 -5.59 -0.32 -0.36
CA TYR A 26 -6.50 -1.14 -1.16
C TYR A 26 -6.75 -0.45 -2.50
N ASP A 27 -6.72 -1.24 -3.59
CA ASP A 27 -6.95 -0.69 -4.92
C ASP A 27 -8.41 -0.31 -5.13
N THR A 28 -8.66 0.82 -5.78
CA THR A 28 -10.02 1.29 -6.05
C THR A 28 -10.67 0.55 -7.21
N ALA A 29 -9.88 0.03 -8.13
CA ALA A 29 -10.39 -0.59 -9.36
C ALA A 29 -10.50 -2.11 -9.25
N ILE A 30 -9.56 -2.76 -8.55
CA ILE A 30 -9.50 -4.22 -8.47
C ILE A 30 -9.80 -4.66 -7.05
N THR A 31 -10.97 -5.22 -6.85
CA THR A 31 -11.39 -5.72 -5.54
C THR A 31 -10.45 -6.83 -5.06
N GLY A 32 -10.00 -6.72 -3.81
CA GLY A 32 -9.11 -7.71 -3.21
C GLY A 32 -7.64 -7.49 -3.51
N PHE A 33 -7.30 -6.52 -4.35
CA PHE A 33 -5.91 -6.20 -4.65
C PHE A 33 -5.43 -5.14 -3.66
N MET A 34 -4.32 -5.41 -2.96
CA MET A 34 -3.78 -4.49 -1.96
C MET A 34 -2.27 -4.48 -1.97
N LEU A 35 -1.71 -3.40 -1.42
CA LEU A 35 -0.27 -3.23 -1.21
C LEU A 35 -0.03 -3.08 0.29
N GLU A 36 0.85 -3.91 0.84
CA GLU A 36 1.33 -3.78 2.22
C GLU A 36 2.70 -3.11 2.20
N ILE A 37 2.85 -2.04 3.00
CA ILE A 37 4.10 -1.32 3.14
C ILE A 37 4.55 -1.41 4.58
N ARG A 38 5.73 -1.95 4.82
CA ARG A 38 6.30 -2.06 6.15
C ARG A 38 7.23 -0.89 6.46
N GLN A 39 7.52 -0.66 7.74
CA GLN A 39 8.41 0.42 8.16
C GLN A 39 9.81 0.30 7.54
N SER A 40 10.25 -0.91 7.26
CA SER A 40 11.54 -1.16 6.61
C SER A 40 11.57 -0.69 5.15
N GLY A 41 10.42 -0.34 4.59
CA GLY A 41 10.30 0.01 3.18
C GLY A 41 9.89 -1.16 2.30
N LEU A 42 9.76 -2.35 2.86
CA LEU A 42 9.32 -3.53 2.11
C LEU A 42 7.89 -3.34 1.63
N LYS A 43 7.64 -3.56 0.35
CA LYS A 43 6.32 -3.46 -0.26
C LYS A 43 5.95 -4.81 -0.85
N THR A 44 4.75 -5.31 -0.50
CA THR A 44 4.28 -6.62 -0.94
C THR A 44 2.86 -6.49 -1.46
N TYR A 45 2.61 -7.04 -2.65
CA TYR A 45 1.27 -7.06 -3.24
C TYR A 45 0.54 -8.33 -2.83
N TYR A 46 -0.77 -8.18 -2.58
CA TYR A 46 -1.67 -9.30 -2.32
C TYR A 46 -2.90 -9.18 -3.21
N SER A 47 -3.41 -10.29 -3.64
CA SER A 47 -4.63 -10.32 -4.46
C SER A 47 -5.62 -11.37 -3.98
#